data_06ed5e659718b271568cf4327c16ff2c
#
_entry.id   06ed5e659718b271568cf4327c16ff2c
#
_cell.length_a   1.000
_cell.length_b   1.000
_cell.length_c   1.000
_cell.angle_alpha   90.00
_cell.angle_beta   90.00
_cell.angle_gamma   90.00
#
_symmetry.space_group_name_H-M   'P 1'
#
loop_
_entity.id
_entity.type
_entity.pdbx_description
1 polymer ?
#
loop_
_entity_poly.entity_id
_entity_poly.type
_entity_poly.pdbx_seq_one_letter_code
_entity_poly.pdbx_strand_id
1 'polypeptide(L)'
;MPTFTDLYYTTETHNGNSGLKPEKSESLDLNFKYNKSFFSAYLTGFLLWGRDMIDWVKVNADDTKWASWNLTKVDTKGVEMGVKFRLADVFPVLGEQSSISLDYARMHQTSDAQNMISLYSLNYLRDKFTAQFHHQIYKGFSAGWYFRFQKRMGFYEKYENLVKVGNEHYPAFSTLDLKLNYKYNDLQLNLSMNNLYNTHYFDRGNIPQPGFWLMGGISYTFR
;
A
#
# COMPACT_ATOMS: atom_id res chain seq x y z
N MET A 1 13.11 -12.22 -14.27
CA MET A 1 12.88 -13.10 -15.43
C MET A 1 11.40 -13.06 -15.77
N PRO A 2 11.02 -13.10 -17.06
CA PRO A 2 9.61 -13.19 -17.45
C PRO A 2 8.94 -14.39 -16.80
N THR A 3 7.70 -14.24 -16.38
CA THR A 3 6.90 -15.37 -15.87
C THR A 3 6.30 -16.17 -17.02
N PHE A 4 5.84 -17.41 -16.74
CA PHE A 4 5.12 -18.19 -17.73
C PHE A 4 3.88 -17.45 -18.26
N THR A 5 3.19 -16.72 -17.39
CA THR A 5 2.04 -15.89 -17.75
C THR A 5 2.44 -14.79 -18.74
N ASP A 6 3.53 -14.08 -18.49
CA ASP A 6 3.98 -13.00 -19.38
C ASP A 6 4.37 -13.53 -20.76
N LEU A 7 4.91 -14.75 -20.82
CA LEU A 7 5.38 -15.34 -22.09
C LEU A 7 4.25 -15.96 -22.91
N TYR A 8 3.30 -16.67 -22.27
CA TYR A 8 2.42 -17.60 -22.98
C TYR A 8 0.94 -17.44 -22.70
N TYR A 9 0.53 -16.57 -21.75
CA TYR A 9 -0.87 -16.38 -21.42
C TYR A 9 -1.58 -15.61 -22.54
N THR A 10 -2.48 -16.29 -23.24
CA THR A 10 -3.24 -15.71 -24.36
C THR A 10 -4.73 -15.99 -24.16
N THR A 11 -5.54 -14.93 -24.18
CA THR A 11 -7.00 -14.95 -24.06
C THR A 11 -7.61 -13.94 -25.03
N GLU A 12 -8.91 -13.73 -24.94
CA GLU A 12 -9.59 -12.67 -25.71
C GLU A 12 -9.13 -11.26 -25.27
N THR A 13 -8.65 -11.10 -24.04
CA THR A 13 -8.26 -9.82 -23.44
C THR A 13 -6.76 -9.66 -23.21
N HIS A 14 -5.96 -10.73 -23.32
CA HIS A 14 -4.53 -10.73 -23.05
C HIS A 14 -3.76 -11.48 -24.12
N ASN A 15 -2.55 -11.03 -24.41
CA ASN A 15 -1.63 -11.65 -25.35
C ASN A 15 -0.21 -11.65 -24.76
N GLY A 16 0.26 -12.82 -24.33
CA GLY A 16 1.63 -13.02 -23.85
C GLY A 16 2.65 -12.86 -24.99
N ASN A 17 3.91 -12.65 -24.63
CA ASN A 17 4.99 -12.41 -25.58
C ASN A 17 6.21 -13.28 -25.24
N SER A 18 6.44 -14.31 -26.04
CA SER A 18 7.59 -15.22 -25.86
C SER A 18 8.96 -14.59 -26.16
N GLY A 19 8.99 -13.40 -26.77
CA GLY A 19 10.19 -12.64 -27.06
C GLY A 19 10.66 -11.70 -25.94
N LEU A 20 10.05 -11.76 -24.74
CA LEU A 20 10.43 -10.91 -23.63
C LEU A 20 11.86 -11.15 -23.15
N LYS A 21 12.54 -10.03 -22.86
CA LYS A 21 13.86 -10.03 -22.23
C LYS A 21 13.73 -10.06 -20.71
N PRO A 22 14.73 -10.60 -19.99
CA PRO A 22 14.79 -10.46 -18.54
C PRO A 22 14.88 -9.02 -18.11
N GLU A 23 14.14 -8.64 -17.06
CA GLU A 23 14.23 -7.36 -16.39
C GLU A 23 15.60 -7.19 -15.73
N LYS A 24 16.07 -5.95 -15.68
CA LYS A 24 17.28 -5.56 -14.97
C LYS A 24 16.95 -4.36 -14.08
N SER A 25 17.50 -4.34 -12.89
CA SER A 25 17.36 -3.20 -11.98
C SER A 25 18.63 -2.98 -11.17
N GLU A 26 18.90 -1.70 -10.92
CA GLU A 26 19.94 -1.23 -10.02
C GLU A 26 19.29 -0.32 -9.00
N SER A 27 19.71 -0.40 -7.73
CA SER A 27 19.18 0.47 -6.68
C SER A 27 20.29 1.08 -5.84
N LEU A 28 20.02 2.28 -5.34
CA LEU A 28 20.83 2.97 -4.35
C LEU A 28 19.91 3.44 -3.23
N ASP A 29 20.23 3.03 -2.01
CA ASP A 29 19.46 3.38 -0.82
C ASP A 29 20.37 4.02 0.22
N LEU A 30 19.92 5.14 0.79
CA LEU A 30 20.59 5.82 1.90
C LEU A 30 19.63 5.90 3.08
N ASN A 31 20.02 5.29 4.21
CA ASN A 31 19.18 5.22 5.39
C ASN A 31 19.88 5.81 6.61
N PHE A 32 19.19 6.75 7.27
CA PHE A 32 19.58 7.31 8.58
C PHE A 32 18.58 6.87 9.64
N LYS A 33 19.09 6.37 10.77
CA LYS A 33 18.28 5.99 11.93
C LYS A 33 18.82 6.66 13.19
N TYR A 34 17.90 7.17 13.98
CA TYR A 34 18.20 7.73 15.29
C TYR A 34 17.27 7.09 16.33
N ASN A 35 17.87 6.60 17.41
CA ASN A 35 17.14 5.93 18.48
C ASN A 35 17.55 6.49 19.83
N LYS A 36 16.55 6.86 20.64
CA LYS A 36 16.64 7.10 22.07
C LYS A 36 15.58 6.30 22.80
N SER A 37 15.66 6.26 24.16
CA SER A 37 14.72 5.47 24.96
C SER A 37 13.25 5.73 24.62
N PHE A 38 12.83 6.99 24.50
CA PHE A 38 11.45 7.39 24.26
C PHE A 38 11.14 7.76 22.81
N PHE A 39 12.14 7.84 21.94
CA PHE A 39 12.00 8.36 20.58
C PHE A 39 12.86 7.59 19.59
N SER A 40 12.30 7.25 18.44
CA SER A 40 13.06 6.78 17.28
C SER A 40 12.59 7.48 16.02
N ALA A 41 13.53 7.72 15.10
CA ALA A 41 13.23 8.29 13.80
C ALA A 41 14.08 7.61 12.73
N TYR A 42 13.56 7.59 11.50
CA TYR A 42 14.32 7.18 10.33
C TYR A 42 14.02 8.08 9.13
N LEU A 43 14.99 8.17 8.24
CA LEU A 43 14.88 8.82 6.95
C LEU A 43 15.62 7.94 5.92
N THR A 44 14.92 7.53 4.88
CA THR A 44 15.46 6.75 3.77
C THR A 44 15.22 7.50 2.47
N GLY A 45 16.28 7.73 1.71
CA GLY A 45 16.18 8.13 0.30
C GLY A 45 16.55 6.96 -0.60
N PHE A 46 15.86 6.77 -1.71
CA PHE A 46 16.15 5.69 -2.63
C PHE A 46 16.02 6.10 -4.10
N LEU A 47 16.83 5.44 -4.92
CA LEU A 47 16.81 5.50 -6.38
C LEU A 47 16.76 4.07 -6.91
N LEU A 48 15.90 3.82 -7.87
CA LEU A 48 15.79 2.53 -8.57
C LEU A 48 15.77 2.80 -10.07
N TRP A 49 16.70 2.20 -10.80
CA TRP A 49 16.79 2.27 -12.25
C TRP A 49 16.38 0.92 -12.83
N GLY A 50 15.21 0.87 -13.46
CA GLY A 50 14.68 -0.32 -14.14
C GLY A 50 14.94 -0.26 -15.64
N ARG A 51 15.35 -1.40 -16.21
CA ARG A 51 15.55 -1.59 -17.66
C ARG A 51 14.88 -2.88 -18.10
N ASP A 52 14.33 -2.85 -19.30
CA ASP A 52 13.58 -3.96 -19.87
C ASP A 52 12.44 -4.44 -18.93
N MET A 53 11.84 -3.53 -18.15
CA MET A 53 10.79 -3.84 -17.19
C MET A 53 9.56 -4.39 -17.90
N ILE A 54 9.05 -5.53 -17.43
CA ILE A 54 7.91 -6.20 -18.04
C ILE A 54 6.61 -5.61 -17.51
N ASP A 55 5.71 -5.26 -18.42
CA ASP A 55 4.37 -4.82 -18.08
C ASP A 55 3.36 -5.27 -19.13
N TRP A 56 2.10 -5.32 -18.72
CA TRP A 56 0.98 -5.49 -19.63
C TRP A 56 0.52 -4.11 -20.09
N VAL A 57 0.59 -3.87 -21.38
CA VAL A 57 0.33 -2.55 -21.97
C VAL A 57 -0.71 -2.61 -23.07
N LYS A 58 -1.36 -1.49 -23.32
CA LYS A 58 -2.07 -1.18 -24.54
C LYS A 58 -1.32 -0.04 -25.23
N VAL A 59 -0.96 -0.23 -26.48
CA VAL A 59 -0.25 0.79 -27.26
C VAL A 59 -1.18 1.94 -27.62
N ASN A 60 -2.44 1.62 -27.94
CA ASN A 60 -3.49 2.60 -28.22
C ASN A 60 -4.65 2.44 -27.24
N ALA A 61 -5.39 3.51 -27.00
CA ALA A 61 -6.56 3.47 -26.13
C ALA A 61 -7.67 2.51 -26.62
N ASP A 62 -7.72 2.29 -27.92
CA ASP A 62 -8.72 1.43 -28.59
C ASP A 62 -8.30 -0.04 -28.65
N ASP A 63 -7.08 -0.38 -28.21
CA ASP A 63 -6.63 -1.76 -28.20
C ASP A 63 -7.52 -2.60 -27.29
N THR A 64 -8.05 -3.69 -27.84
CA THR A 64 -8.93 -4.60 -27.08
C THR A 64 -8.15 -5.51 -26.14
N LYS A 65 -6.87 -5.77 -26.46
CA LYS A 65 -6.02 -6.71 -25.72
C LYS A 65 -4.87 -5.99 -25.02
N TRP A 66 -4.56 -6.47 -23.83
CA TRP A 66 -3.31 -6.19 -23.15
C TRP A 66 -2.20 -7.07 -23.73
N ALA A 67 -1.07 -6.51 -24.07
CA ALA A 67 0.11 -7.24 -24.53
C ALA A 67 1.22 -7.14 -23.48
N SER A 68 1.89 -8.25 -23.19
CA SER A 68 3.09 -8.22 -22.36
C SER A 68 4.26 -7.63 -23.13
N TRP A 69 4.93 -6.64 -22.56
CA TRP A 69 5.94 -5.84 -23.24
C TRP A 69 7.10 -5.50 -22.31
N ASN A 70 8.32 -5.40 -22.86
CA ASN A 70 9.43 -4.80 -22.12
C ASN A 70 9.40 -3.29 -22.28
N LEU A 71 9.17 -2.57 -21.18
CA LEU A 71 9.39 -1.12 -21.08
C LEU A 71 10.89 -0.86 -21.02
N THR A 72 11.42 -0.01 -21.88
CA THR A 72 12.87 0.19 -21.97
C THR A 72 13.43 0.79 -20.69
N LYS A 73 12.67 1.68 -20.06
CA LYS A 73 13.11 2.42 -18.86
C LYS A 73 11.96 2.69 -17.91
N VAL A 74 12.16 2.35 -16.64
CA VAL A 74 11.30 2.77 -15.54
C VAL A 74 12.19 3.17 -14.36
N ASP A 75 12.34 4.47 -14.13
CA ASP A 75 13.15 5.00 -13.05
C ASP A 75 12.24 5.47 -11.91
N THR A 76 12.54 5.06 -10.69
CA THR A 76 11.81 5.43 -9.49
C THR A 76 12.75 6.11 -8.50
N LYS A 77 12.29 7.18 -7.88
CA LYS A 77 12.97 7.84 -6.76
C LYS A 77 11.97 8.11 -5.65
N GLY A 78 12.42 8.08 -4.42
CA GLY A 78 11.54 8.35 -3.31
C GLY A 78 12.24 8.64 -2.01
N VAL A 79 11.41 9.02 -1.06
CA VAL A 79 11.80 9.26 0.33
C VAL A 79 10.77 8.59 1.24
N GLU A 80 11.28 7.96 2.28
CA GLU A 80 10.49 7.42 3.38
C GLU A 80 11.01 8.00 4.70
N MET A 81 10.12 8.44 5.56
CA MET A 81 10.47 8.93 6.88
C MET A 81 9.44 8.49 7.90
N GLY A 82 9.91 8.30 9.11
CA GLY A 82 9.01 7.97 10.21
C GLY A 82 9.57 8.37 11.55
N VAL A 83 8.65 8.58 12.48
CA VAL A 83 8.95 8.85 13.88
C VAL A 83 8.06 7.99 14.77
N LYS A 84 8.62 7.52 15.88
CA LYS A 84 7.88 6.81 16.92
C LYS A 84 8.26 7.36 18.29
N PHE A 85 7.25 7.71 19.05
CA PHE A 85 7.37 8.12 20.46
C PHE A 85 6.76 7.04 21.36
N ARG A 86 7.48 6.62 22.38
CA ARG A 86 6.93 5.86 23.51
C ARG A 86 6.39 6.86 24.52
N LEU A 87 5.08 6.95 24.58
CA LEU A 87 4.40 7.94 25.41
C LEU A 87 4.48 7.62 26.91
N ALA A 88 4.63 6.34 27.23
CA ALA A 88 4.78 5.89 28.63
C ALA A 88 5.97 6.54 29.34
N ASP A 89 7.06 6.80 28.61
CA ASP A 89 8.26 7.42 29.17
C ASP A 89 8.05 8.91 29.56
N VAL A 90 7.02 9.57 28.95
CA VAL A 90 6.69 10.98 29.17
C VAL A 90 5.37 11.13 29.95
N PHE A 91 4.42 10.24 29.69
CA PHE A 91 3.07 10.24 30.27
C PHE A 91 2.73 8.85 30.83
N PRO A 92 3.25 8.48 32.01
CA PRO A 92 3.04 7.14 32.59
C PRO A 92 1.56 6.76 32.78
N VAL A 93 0.68 7.76 32.92
CA VAL A 93 -0.77 7.56 33.05
C VAL A 93 -1.40 6.85 31.85
N LEU A 94 -0.77 6.94 30.65
CA LEU A 94 -1.24 6.28 29.44
C LEU A 94 -0.90 4.79 29.38
N GLY A 95 -0.16 4.28 30.37
CA GLY A 95 0.29 2.89 30.45
C GLY A 95 1.55 2.58 29.63
N GLU A 96 2.26 1.52 30.03
CA GLU A 96 3.61 1.18 29.56
C GLU A 96 3.72 0.94 28.03
N GLN A 97 2.64 0.54 27.38
CA GLN A 97 2.64 0.20 25.95
C GLN A 97 2.17 1.36 25.07
N SER A 98 1.95 2.57 25.64
CA SER A 98 1.42 3.68 24.87
C SER A 98 2.47 4.29 23.94
N SER A 99 2.11 4.43 22.67
CA SER A 99 2.99 4.96 21.65
C SER A 99 2.22 5.64 20.53
N ILE A 100 2.86 6.60 19.90
CA ILE A 100 2.42 7.19 18.63
C ILE A 100 3.50 6.97 17.56
N SER A 101 3.11 6.57 16.38
CA SER A 101 3.98 6.43 15.21
C SER A 101 3.39 7.19 14.03
N LEU A 102 4.23 7.91 13.32
CA LEU A 102 3.88 8.64 12.11
C LEU A 102 4.87 8.25 11.03
N ASP A 103 4.37 7.79 9.89
CA ASP A 103 5.21 7.41 8.76
C ASP A 103 4.69 8.07 7.48
N TYR A 104 5.60 8.55 6.66
CA TYR A 104 5.30 9.12 5.35
C TYR A 104 6.25 8.56 4.30
N ALA A 105 5.68 8.16 3.18
CA ALA A 105 6.43 7.74 2.01
C ALA A 105 5.94 8.52 0.78
N ARG A 106 6.89 8.99 -0.01
CA ARG A 106 6.62 9.59 -1.32
C ARG A 106 7.57 9.03 -2.35
N MET A 107 7.01 8.61 -3.48
CA MET A 107 7.81 8.19 -4.62
C MET A 107 7.35 8.91 -5.90
N HIS A 108 8.28 9.03 -6.82
CA HIS A 108 8.04 9.53 -8.16
C HIS A 108 8.67 8.56 -9.15
N GLN A 109 7.90 8.19 -10.14
CA GLN A 109 8.30 7.25 -11.17
C GLN A 109 8.21 7.93 -12.54
N THR A 110 9.20 7.69 -13.38
CA THR A 110 9.23 8.10 -14.78
C THR A 110 9.44 6.88 -15.67
N SER A 111 8.80 6.88 -16.82
CA SER A 111 8.91 5.81 -17.81
C SER A 111 9.02 6.42 -19.21
N ASP A 112 9.66 5.72 -20.12
CA ASP A 112 9.67 6.06 -21.54
C ASP A 112 8.43 5.53 -22.30
N ALA A 113 7.53 4.85 -21.63
CA ALA A 113 6.23 4.39 -22.15
C ALA A 113 5.22 5.55 -22.34
N GLN A 114 5.65 6.70 -22.86
CA GLN A 114 4.90 7.96 -22.84
C GLN A 114 3.51 7.92 -23.49
N ASN A 115 3.22 6.95 -24.36
CA ASN A 115 1.94 6.83 -25.06
C ASN A 115 1.22 5.51 -24.80
N MET A 116 1.74 4.66 -23.91
CA MET A 116 1.15 3.37 -23.61
C MET A 116 0.32 3.42 -22.34
N ILE A 117 -0.79 2.70 -22.35
CA ILE A 117 -1.56 2.43 -21.13
C ILE A 117 -0.90 1.25 -20.43
N SER A 118 -0.39 1.45 -19.24
CA SER A 118 0.27 0.46 -18.41
C SER A 118 -0.71 -0.09 -17.37
N LEU A 119 -0.69 -1.41 -17.17
CA LEU A 119 -1.55 -2.04 -16.18
C LEU A 119 -0.97 -1.95 -14.76
N TYR A 120 0.36 -1.98 -14.63
CA TYR A 120 1.03 -2.05 -13.33
C TYR A 120 2.07 -0.96 -13.09
N SER A 121 3.03 -0.79 -13.99
CA SER A 121 4.23 -0.02 -13.70
C SER A 121 3.99 1.49 -13.54
N LEU A 122 2.96 2.03 -14.19
CA LEU A 122 2.61 3.46 -14.08
C LEU A 122 1.56 3.74 -13.02
N ASN A 123 0.97 2.71 -12.40
CA ASN A 123 -0.05 2.81 -11.36
C ASN A 123 0.59 2.71 -9.96
N TYR A 124 1.62 3.51 -9.69
CA TYR A 124 2.36 3.45 -8.44
C TYR A 124 1.73 4.29 -7.32
N LEU A 125 2.00 3.90 -6.07
CA LEU A 125 1.57 4.62 -4.88
C LEU A 125 2.49 5.83 -4.65
N ARG A 126 2.02 7.03 -5.01
CA ARG A 126 2.84 8.25 -4.95
C ARG A 126 3.05 8.75 -3.54
N ASP A 127 1.98 8.88 -2.79
CA ASP A 127 2.00 9.38 -1.41
C ASP A 127 1.29 8.39 -0.49
N LYS A 128 1.92 8.05 0.63
CA LYS A 128 1.33 7.28 1.71
C LYS A 128 1.68 7.93 3.05
N PHE A 129 0.69 8.22 3.85
CA PHE A 129 0.85 8.64 5.23
C PHE A 129 0.10 7.69 6.14
N THR A 130 0.76 7.25 7.22
CA THR A 130 0.13 6.47 8.28
C THR A 130 0.39 7.11 9.63
N ALA A 131 -0.64 7.13 10.47
CA ALA A 131 -0.52 7.51 11.87
C ALA A 131 -1.11 6.38 12.72
N GLN A 132 -0.36 5.94 13.72
CA GLN A 132 -0.79 4.90 14.65
C GLN A 132 -0.69 5.44 16.06
N PHE A 133 -1.74 5.25 16.84
CA PHE A 133 -1.76 5.59 18.25
C PHE A 133 -2.24 4.40 19.05
N HIS A 134 -1.37 3.90 19.93
CA HIS A 134 -1.68 2.82 20.87
C HIS A 134 -1.70 3.40 22.28
N HIS A 135 -2.72 3.04 23.04
CA HIS A 135 -2.79 3.43 24.45
C HIS A 135 -3.56 2.41 25.28
N GLN A 136 -3.19 2.32 26.54
CA GLN A 136 -3.93 1.58 27.53
C GLN A 136 -5.06 2.47 28.07
N ILE A 137 -6.30 1.99 28.01
CA ILE A 137 -7.46 2.70 28.53
C ILE A 137 -7.61 2.43 30.03
N TYR A 138 -7.51 1.15 30.39
CA TYR A 138 -7.60 0.64 31.76
C TYR A 138 -6.88 -0.69 31.87
N LYS A 139 -6.72 -1.23 33.08
CA LYS A 139 -6.06 -2.53 33.31
C LYS A 139 -6.60 -3.61 32.34
N GLY A 140 -5.70 -4.16 31.54
CA GLY A 140 -6.04 -5.18 30.55
C GLY A 140 -6.81 -4.68 29.32
N PHE A 141 -7.27 -3.42 29.28
CA PHE A 141 -8.02 -2.86 28.16
C PHE A 141 -7.19 -1.81 27.41
N SER A 142 -6.97 -2.01 26.15
CA SER A 142 -6.17 -1.15 25.26
C SER A 142 -6.87 -0.86 23.95
N ALA A 143 -6.50 0.26 23.34
CA ALA A 143 -6.95 0.68 22.03
C ALA A 143 -5.77 0.99 21.11
N GLY A 144 -5.93 0.64 19.82
CA GLY A 144 -5.03 1.02 18.75
C GLY A 144 -5.82 1.70 17.63
N TRP A 145 -5.42 2.91 17.31
CA TRP A 145 -5.99 3.71 16.23
C TRP A 145 -5.01 3.70 15.06
N TYR A 146 -5.52 3.50 13.84
CA TYR A 146 -4.72 3.38 12.63
C TYR A 146 -5.34 4.26 11.55
N PHE A 147 -4.74 5.42 11.33
CA PHE A 147 -5.09 6.29 10.23
C PHE A 147 -4.20 6.00 9.02
N ARG A 148 -4.76 6.00 7.84
CA ARG A 148 -4.06 5.83 6.57
C ARG A 148 -4.60 6.82 5.55
N PHE A 149 -3.69 7.54 4.90
CA PHE A 149 -3.95 8.32 3.70
C PHE A 149 -3.11 7.77 2.55
N GLN A 150 -3.69 7.67 1.37
CA GLN A 150 -3.00 7.21 0.16
C GLN A 150 -3.41 8.03 -1.07
N LYS A 151 -2.42 8.27 -1.95
CA LYS A 151 -2.63 8.79 -3.30
C LYS A 151 -1.84 7.96 -4.30
N ARG A 152 -2.57 7.28 -5.17
CA ARG A 152 -2.01 6.49 -6.28
C ARG A 152 -1.99 7.36 -7.55
N MET A 153 -0.97 7.18 -8.37
CA MET A 153 -0.90 7.73 -9.73
C MET A 153 -1.48 6.72 -10.72
N GLY A 154 -1.66 7.19 -11.97
CA GLY A 154 -2.23 6.37 -13.02
C GLY A 154 -3.76 6.43 -13.04
N PHE A 155 -4.33 5.47 -13.73
CA PHE A 155 -5.76 5.35 -13.90
C PHE A 155 -6.15 3.88 -14.09
N TYR A 156 -7.43 3.58 -14.00
CA TYR A 156 -7.99 2.26 -14.26
C TYR A 156 -9.14 2.36 -15.26
N GLU A 157 -9.38 1.27 -15.98
CA GLU A 157 -10.55 1.16 -16.85
C GLU A 157 -11.80 1.01 -15.97
N LYS A 158 -12.72 1.96 -16.08
CA LYS A 158 -14.00 1.92 -15.36
C LYS A 158 -15.01 1.12 -16.17
N TYR A 159 -15.64 0.16 -15.50
CA TYR A 159 -16.71 -0.65 -16.05
C TYR A 159 -18.00 -0.41 -15.27
N GLU A 160 -19.11 -0.21 -15.99
CA GLU A 160 -20.47 -0.16 -15.45
C GLU A 160 -21.29 -1.20 -16.22
N ASN A 161 -21.96 -2.10 -15.48
CA ASN A 161 -22.73 -3.21 -16.08
C ASN A 161 -21.92 -4.03 -17.13
N LEU A 162 -20.66 -4.31 -16.85
CA LEU A 162 -19.71 -5.02 -17.72
C LEU A 162 -19.32 -4.27 -19.01
N VAL A 163 -19.75 -3.04 -19.18
CA VAL A 163 -19.38 -2.18 -20.31
C VAL A 163 -18.31 -1.19 -19.86
N LYS A 164 -17.22 -1.06 -20.62
CA LYS A 164 -16.19 -0.05 -20.37
C LYS A 164 -16.78 1.33 -20.65
N VAL A 165 -16.82 2.18 -19.63
CA VAL A 165 -17.34 3.56 -19.73
C VAL A 165 -16.23 4.62 -19.83
N GLY A 166 -14.97 4.24 -19.61
CA GLY A 166 -13.83 5.14 -19.74
C GLY A 166 -12.66 4.79 -18.83
N ASN A 167 -11.72 5.72 -18.71
CA ASN A 167 -10.60 5.64 -17.80
C ASN A 167 -10.82 6.64 -16.65
N GLU A 168 -10.56 6.21 -15.42
CA GLU A 168 -10.72 7.04 -14.22
C GLU A 168 -9.43 7.05 -13.40
N HIS A 169 -8.99 8.24 -12.96
CA HIS A 169 -7.85 8.37 -12.08
C HIS A 169 -8.18 7.88 -10.68
N TYR A 170 -7.18 7.29 -10.01
CA TYR A 170 -7.34 6.90 -8.62
C TYR A 170 -7.53 8.13 -7.72
N PRO A 171 -8.68 8.28 -7.05
CA PRO A 171 -8.86 9.34 -6.08
C PRO A 171 -7.94 9.10 -4.87
N ALA A 172 -7.48 10.18 -4.26
CA ALA A 172 -6.85 10.08 -2.95
C ALA A 172 -7.92 9.71 -1.91
N PHE A 173 -7.56 8.87 -0.94
CA PHE A 173 -8.48 8.45 0.10
C PHE A 173 -7.81 8.35 1.46
N SER A 174 -8.62 8.31 2.51
CA SER A 174 -8.19 8.02 3.87
C SER A 174 -9.13 7.02 4.53
N THR A 175 -8.57 6.20 5.42
CA THR A 175 -9.30 5.28 6.29
C THR A 175 -8.84 5.45 7.73
N LEU A 176 -9.73 5.16 8.66
CA LEU A 176 -9.43 5.07 10.08
C LEU A 176 -9.92 3.73 10.60
N ASP A 177 -9.05 2.99 11.26
CA ASP A 177 -9.38 1.73 11.91
C ASP A 177 -9.19 1.85 13.42
N LEU A 178 -10.00 1.13 14.20
CA LEU A 178 -9.89 1.03 15.65
C LEU A 178 -9.83 -0.44 16.04
N LYS A 179 -8.82 -0.79 16.84
CA LYS A 179 -8.69 -2.12 17.45
C LYS A 179 -8.79 -1.99 18.97
N LEU A 180 -9.70 -2.72 19.55
CA LEU A 180 -9.87 -2.82 21.01
C LEU A 180 -9.43 -4.21 21.45
N ASN A 181 -8.61 -4.28 22.50
CA ASN A 181 -8.17 -5.53 23.11
C ASN A 181 -8.43 -5.48 24.59
N TYR A 182 -8.98 -6.59 25.11
CA TYR A 182 -9.16 -6.79 26.54
C TYR A 182 -8.52 -8.10 26.94
N LYS A 183 -7.61 -8.06 27.90
CA LYS A 183 -6.93 -9.23 28.45
C LYS A 183 -7.24 -9.35 29.94
N TYR A 184 -7.78 -10.48 30.31
CA TYR A 184 -8.05 -10.84 31.71
C TYR A 184 -7.56 -12.27 31.96
N ASN A 185 -6.51 -12.41 32.76
CA ASN A 185 -5.82 -13.69 32.99
C ASN A 185 -5.46 -14.39 31.66
N ASP A 186 -6.02 -15.56 31.43
CA ASP A 186 -5.81 -16.41 30.27
C ASP A 186 -6.81 -16.14 29.12
N LEU A 187 -7.78 -15.22 29.34
CA LEU A 187 -8.77 -14.81 28.35
C LEU A 187 -8.33 -13.53 27.64
N GLN A 188 -8.41 -13.54 26.33
CA GLN A 188 -8.21 -12.34 25.51
C GLN A 188 -9.40 -12.15 24.55
N LEU A 189 -9.98 -10.95 24.58
CA LEU A 189 -11.01 -10.50 23.65
C LEU A 189 -10.43 -9.45 22.73
N ASN A 190 -10.78 -9.51 21.46
CA ASN A 190 -10.39 -8.48 20.49
C ASN A 190 -11.59 -8.07 19.63
N LEU A 191 -11.65 -6.79 19.29
CA LEU A 191 -12.64 -6.21 18.40
C LEU A 191 -11.92 -5.27 17.45
N SER A 192 -12.10 -5.48 16.14
CA SER A 192 -11.55 -4.64 15.08
C SER A 192 -12.68 -3.99 14.30
N MET A 193 -12.69 -2.67 14.29
CA MET A 193 -13.56 -1.83 13.49
C MET A 193 -12.72 -1.22 12.38
N ASN A 194 -12.98 -1.60 11.14
CA ASN A 194 -12.17 -1.18 10.00
C ASN A 194 -12.94 -0.19 9.15
N ASN A 195 -12.21 0.78 8.61
CA ASN A 195 -12.75 1.85 7.77
C ASN A 195 -13.93 2.59 8.44
N LEU A 196 -13.68 3.15 9.63
CA LEU A 196 -14.67 3.91 10.41
C LEU A 196 -15.31 5.06 9.63
N TYR A 197 -14.59 5.63 8.66
CA TYR A 197 -15.12 6.68 7.78
C TYR A 197 -16.08 6.15 6.73
N ASN A 198 -16.20 4.82 6.60
CA ASN A 198 -16.95 4.16 5.52
C ASN A 198 -16.56 4.69 4.13
N THR A 199 -15.27 4.96 3.95
CA THR A 199 -14.74 5.51 2.70
C THR A 199 -14.89 4.47 1.58
N HIS A 200 -15.49 4.88 0.47
CA HIS A 200 -15.49 4.09 -0.75
C HIS A 200 -14.20 4.38 -1.53
N TYR A 201 -13.40 3.37 -1.79
CA TYR A 201 -12.14 3.56 -2.49
C TYR A 201 -11.74 2.33 -3.32
N PHE A 202 -10.86 2.58 -4.30
CA PHE A 202 -10.27 1.57 -5.16
C PHE A 202 -8.76 1.59 -4.93
N ASP A 203 -8.19 0.46 -4.54
CA ASP A 203 -6.75 0.34 -4.34
C ASP A 203 -6.07 -0.28 -5.57
N ARG A 204 -6.80 -1.08 -6.34
CA ARG A 204 -6.32 -1.68 -7.58
C ARG A 204 -7.46 -1.85 -8.58
N GLY A 205 -7.29 -1.22 -9.77
CA GLY A 205 -8.26 -1.32 -10.84
C GLY A 205 -9.66 -0.87 -10.42
N ASN A 206 -10.67 -1.45 -11.02
CA ASN A 206 -12.08 -1.20 -10.72
C ASN A 206 -12.62 -2.14 -9.61
N ILE A 207 -11.77 -2.50 -8.63
CA ILE A 207 -12.15 -3.38 -7.53
C ILE A 207 -12.45 -2.52 -6.29
N PRO A 208 -13.74 -2.35 -5.94
CA PRO A 208 -14.12 -1.60 -4.76
C PRO A 208 -13.63 -2.31 -3.50
N GLN A 209 -13.08 -1.55 -2.58
CA GLN A 209 -12.65 -2.07 -1.29
C GLN A 209 -13.81 -1.99 -0.28
N PRO A 210 -13.80 -2.86 0.75
CA PRO A 210 -14.85 -2.86 1.75
C PRO A 210 -15.01 -1.49 2.43
N GLY A 211 -16.24 -1.05 2.63
CA GLY A 211 -16.60 0.06 3.51
C GLY A 211 -16.35 -0.29 4.98
N PHE A 212 -17.16 0.23 5.88
CA PHE A 212 -17.08 -0.14 7.29
C PHE A 212 -17.37 -1.64 7.50
N TRP A 213 -16.51 -2.31 8.30
CA TRP A 213 -16.72 -3.69 8.69
C TRP A 213 -16.14 -4.00 10.08
N LEU A 214 -16.69 -5.00 10.73
CA LEU A 214 -16.43 -5.37 12.12
C LEU A 214 -15.94 -6.82 12.20
N MET A 215 -14.91 -7.06 13.01
CA MET A 215 -14.46 -8.40 13.40
C MET A 215 -14.29 -8.49 14.90
N GLY A 216 -14.72 -9.62 15.48
CA GLY A 216 -14.47 -9.97 16.88
C GLY A 216 -13.75 -11.32 17.00
N GLY A 217 -12.96 -11.47 18.04
CA GLY A 217 -12.28 -12.74 18.34
C GLY A 217 -12.11 -12.95 19.83
N ILE A 218 -12.10 -14.22 20.21
CA ILE A 218 -11.86 -14.69 21.58
C ILE A 218 -10.71 -15.70 21.55
N SER A 219 -9.76 -15.56 22.46
CA SER A 219 -8.67 -16.49 22.66
C SER A 219 -8.57 -16.85 24.14
N TYR A 220 -8.40 -18.14 24.43
CA TYR A 220 -8.21 -18.64 25.78
C TYR A 220 -6.99 -19.58 25.82
N THR A 221 -6.09 -19.35 26.77
CA THR A 221 -4.90 -20.18 26.95
C THR A 221 -5.16 -21.19 28.07
N PHE A 222 -5.20 -22.47 27.73
CA PHE A 222 -5.27 -23.56 28.71
C PHE A 222 -3.87 -23.78 29.30
N ARG A 223 -3.78 -23.90 30.62
CA ARG A 223 -2.54 -24.25 31.32
C ARG A 223 -2.61 -25.69 31.79
#